data_5691eed6a1f2740fb5cec7eb3f7bc06b
#
_entry.id   5691eed6a1f2740fb5cec7eb3f7bc06b
#
_cell.length_a   1.000
_cell.length_b   1.000
_cell.length_c   1.000
_cell.angle_alpha   90.00
_cell.angle_beta   90.00
_cell.angle_gamma   90.00
#
_symmetry.space_group_name_H-M   'P 1'
#
loop_
_entity.id
_entity.type
_entity.pdbx_description
1 polymer ?
#
loop_
_entity_poly.entity_id
_entity_poly.type
_entity_poly.pdbx_seq_one_letter_code
_entity_poly.pdbx_strand_id
1 'polypeptide(L)'
;ESAIKYKGQSIIVLPQGIMTFGSGFKNYYRQIVDGDVLVLSTFFPKAPWQAELAMARNPIIYGLASEIYVAESSDKGGTWSGVVDGLRKNRKIYVRKPESSENNANNLLIQKGAIAVDFAGKPLLDYKPLLSTTNQLRLQEPALNYESGIIELLKTGEFNVKEIIAKLQLTWSEKKLRDFLKNKPEVIVINKKPLRYKSKDISIVQKSLFDE
;
A
#
# COMPACT_ATOMS: atom_id res chain seq x y z
N GLU A 1 6.76 -24.26 5.50
CA GLU A 1 6.72 -25.70 5.26
C GLU A 1 7.75 -26.14 4.21
N SER A 2 7.79 -25.51 3.02
CA SER A 2 8.72 -25.88 1.94
C SER A 2 10.20 -25.83 2.37
N ALA A 3 10.63 -24.77 3.05
CA ALA A 3 12.01 -24.66 3.53
C ALA A 3 12.38 -25.81 4.45
N ILE A 4 11.51 -26.18 5.39
CA ILE A 4 11.72 -27.31 6.30
C ILE A 4 11.82 -28.63 5.52
N LYS A 5 10.92 -28.84 4.56
CA LYS A 5 10.91 -30.02 3.70
C LYS A 5 12.25 -30.21 2.95
N TYR A 6 12.87 -29.10 2.55
CA TYR A 6 14.16 -29.11 1.84
C TYR A 6 15.35 -28.81 2.75
N LYS A 7 15.21 -29.01 4.07
CA LYS A 7 16.27 -28.80 5.07
C LYS A 7 16.85 -27.37 5.08
N GLY A 8 16.01 -26.40 4.76
CA GLY A 8 16.36 -24.99 4.86
C GLY A 8 15.85 -24.36 6.15
N GLN A 9 16.46 -23.28 6.56
CA GLN A 9 16.04 -22.52 7.72
C GLN A 9 14.90 -21.55 7.39
N SER A 10 14.09 -21.17 8.40
CA SER A 10 12.96 -20.27 8.24
C SER A 10 12.84 -19.29 9.38
N ILE A 11 12.39 -18.09 9.08
CA ILE A 11 11.96 -17.08 10.07
C ILE A 11 10.47 -16.88 9.93
N ILE A 12 9.71 -17.13 10.99
CA ILE A 12 8.28 -16.87 11.07
C ILE A 12 8.08 -15.55 11.82
N VAL A 13 7.69 -14.50 11.10
CA VAL A 13 7.38 -13.20 11.72
C VAL A 13 5.87 -13.14 11.99
N LEU A 14 5.49 -13.10 13.26
CA LEU A 14 4.10 -13.19 13.69
C LEU A 14 3.35 -11.86 13.56
N PRO A 15 2.07 -11.89 13.14
CA PRO A 15 1.16 -10.74 13.18
C PRO A 15 0.42 -10.64 14.53
N GLN A 16 1.01 -11.15 15.59
CA GLN A 16 0.42 -11.26 16.94
C GLN A 16 1.53 -11.42 17.97
N GLY A 17 1.18 -11.39 19.26
CA GLY A 17 2.12 -11.67 20.34
C GLY A 17 2.61 -13.12 20.34
N ILE A 18 3.85 -13.32 20.76
CA ILE A 18 4.49 -14.64 20.73
C ILE A 18 3.76 -15.68 21.60
N MET A 19 3.15 -15.25 22.71
CA MET A 19 2.41 -16.14 23.62
C MET A 19 1.06 -16.59 23.04
N THR A 20 0.56 -15.95 21.98
CA THR A 20 -0.68 -16.31 21.30
C THR A 20 -0.45 -17.21 20.07
N PHE A 21 0.80 -17.62 19.80
CA PHE A 21 1.16 -18.49 18.66
C PHE A 21 0.72 -19.97 18.85
N GLY A 22 0.24 -20.36 19.99
CA GLY A 22 -0.48 -21.59 20.36
C GLY A 22 -0.22 -22.85 19.52
N SER A 23 -1.17 -23.19 18.64
CA SER A 23 -1.09 -24.37 17.78
C SER A 23 0.08 -24.32 16.79
N GLY A 24 0.43 -23.14 16.28
CA GLY A 24 1.59 -22.97 15.40
C GLY A 24 2.88 -23.35 16.09
N PHE A 25 3.06 -23.02 17.37
CA PHE A 25 4.22 -23.42 18.14
C PHE A 25 4.32 -24.95 18.24
N LYS A 26 3.23 -25.65 18.49
CA LYS A 26 3.20 -27.12 18.57
C LYS A 26 3.59 -27.77 17.25
N ASN A 27 3.12 -27.22 16.13
CA ASN A 27 3.39 -27.76 14.80
C ASN A 27 4.87 -27.64 14.40
N TYR A 28 5.58 -26.63 14.89
CA TYR A 28 6.98 -26.37 14.55
C TYR A 28 7.93 -26.58 15.73
N TYR A 29 7.49 -27.22 16.81
CA TYR A 29 8.26 -27.33 18.05
C TYR A 29 9.67 -27.93 17.83
N ARG A 30 9.77 -29.05 17.13
CA ARG A 30 11.05 -29.68 16.85
C ARG A 30 11.98 -28.76 16.08
N GLN A 31 11.52 -28.19 14.99
CA GLN A 31 12.29 -27.28 14.14
C GLN A 31 12.73 -26.02 14.87
N ILE A 32 11.94 -25.57 15.85
CA ILE A 32 12.29 -24.41 16.69
C ILE A 32 13.41 -24.81 17.66
N VAL A 33 13.30 -25.97 18.30
CA VAL A 33 14.33 -26.49 19.24
C VAL A 33 15.63 -26.83 18.53
N ASP A 34 15.54 -27.41 17.32
CA ASP A 34 16.69 -27.80 16.50
C ASP A 34 17.36 -26.57 15.83
N GLY A 35 16.75 -25.37 15.92
CA GLY A 35 17.31 -24.13 15.37
C GLY A 35 17.01 -23.91 13.88
N ASP A 36 16.18 -24.73 13.27
CA ASP A 36 15.79 -24.59 11.86
C ASP A 36 14.70 -23.52 11.65
N VAL A 37 13.96 -23.22 12.70
CA VAL A 37 12.87 -22.21 12.67
C VAL A 37 13.05 -21.20 13.79
N LEU A 38 13.19 -19.93 13.42
CA LEU A 38 13.10 -18.79 14.35
C LEU A 38 11.68 -18.22 14.31
N VAL A 39 11.07 -18.04 15.48
CA VAL A 39 9.79 -17.32 15.62
C VAL A 39 10.04 -15.94 16.20
N LEU A 40 9.61 -14.90 15.48
CA LEU A 40 9.82 -13.51 15.86
C LEU A 40 8.47 -12.79 15.98
N SER A 41 8.30 -12.02 17.03
CA SER A 41 7.21 -11.05 17.19
C SER A 41 7.75 -9.75 17.76
N THR A 42 7.25 -8.62 17.27
CA THR A 42 7.58 -7.27 17.77
C THR A 42 6.40 -6.65 18.52
N PHE A 43 5.33 -7.42 18.73
CA PHE A 43 4.12 -6.96 19.40
C PHE A 43 4.09 -7.39 20.87
N PHE A 44 3.18 -6.78 21.63
CA PHE A 44 2.97 -7.18 23.01
C PHE A 44 2.76 -8.70 23.10
N PRO A 45 3.41 -9.42 24.05
CA PRO A 45 3.47 -10.90 24.04
C PRO A 45 2.12 -11.60 23.99
N LYS A 46 1.07 -11.01 24.59
CA LYS A 46 -0.29 -11.54 24.61
C LYS A 46 -1.23 -10.90 23.58
N ALA A 47 -0.72 -10.07 22.66
CA ALA A 47 -1.56 -9.44 21.65
C ALA A 47 -2.25 -10.50 20.77
N PRO A 48 -3.57 -10.44 20.60
CA PRO A 48 -4.28 -11.33 19.68
C PRO A 48 -3.94 -10.98 18.23
N TRP A 49 -4.24 -11.88 17.32
CA TRP A 49 -4.13 -11.60 15.89
C TRP A 49 -5.09 -10.48 15.48
N GLN A 50 -4.59 -9.52 14.70
CA GLN A 50 -5.36 -8.42 14.12
C GLN A 50 -4.80 -8.08 12.73
N ALA A 51 -5.68 -7.63 11.82
CA ALA A 51 -5.29 -7.27 10.46
C ALA A 51 -4.29 -6.10 10.44
N GLU A 52 -4.44 -5.14 11.36
CA GLU A 52 -3.54 -4.01 11.53
C GLU A 52 -2.13 -4.46 11.92
N LEU A 53 -2.02 -5.46 12.81
CA LEU A 53 -0.72 -6.03 13.21
C LEU A 53 -0.10 -6.83 12.06
N ALA A 54 -0.91 -7.50 11.24
CA ALA A 54 -0.43 -8.17 10.04
C ALA A 54 0.16 -7.18 9.02
N MET A 55 -0.45 -6.01 8.87
CA MET A 55 0.09 -4.94 8.04
C MET A 55 1.35 -4.29 8.64
N ALA A 56 1.33 -4.02 9.95
CA ALA A 56 2.47 -3.43 10.68
C ALA A 56 3.71 -4.35 10.70
N ARG A 57 3.52 -5.67 10.62
CA ARG A 57 4.57 -6.68 10.56
C ARG A 57 5.32 -6.69 9.21
N ASN A 58 4.67 -6.35 8.09
CA ASN A 58 5.25 -6.49 6.75
C ASN A 58 6.59 -5.76 6.54
N PRO A 59 6.80 -4.53 7.04
CA PRO A 59 8.11 -3.85 6.96
C PRO A 59 9.25 -4.63 7.60
N ILE A 60 8.96 -5.42 8.64
CA ILE A 60 9.97 -6.26 9.32
C ILE A 60 10.37 -7.40 8.41
N ILE A 61 9.41 -8.09 7.78
CA ILE A 61 9.71 -9.16 6.80
C ILE A 61 10.59 -8.61 5.68
N TYR A 62 10.21 -7.48 5.10
CA TYR A 62 10.97 -6.85 4.02
C TYR A 62 12.35 -6.36 4.49
N GLY A 63 12.46 -5.91 5.74
CA GLY A 63 13.72 -5.47 6.34
C GLY A 63 14.71 -6.60 6.57
N LEU A 64 14.23 -7.79 6.97
CA LEU A 64 15.05 -8.97 7.23
C LEU A 64 15.50 -9.68 5.95
N ALA A 65 14.75 -9.55 4.85
CA ALA A 65 15.05 -10.24 3.61
C ALA A 65 16.06 -9.44 2.76
N SER A 66 17.06 -10.11 2.20
CA SER A 66 17.95 -9.54 1.18
C SER A 66 17.22 -9.35 -0.15
N GLU A 67 16.36 -10.28 -0.49
CA GLU A 67 15.54 -10.33 -1.70
C GLU A 67 14.11 -10.70 -1.35
N ILE A 68 13.16 -10.19 -2.12
CA ILE A 68 11.72 -10.42 -1.89
C ILE A 68 11.17 -11.11 -3.14
N TYR A 69 10.49 -12.24 -2.94
CA TYR A 69 9.81 -12.95 -4.01
C TYR A 69 8.29 -12.87 -3.82
N VAL A 70 7.59 -12.48 -4.87
CA VAL A 70 6.14 -12.37 -4.92
C VAL A 70 5.58 -13.36 -5.91
N ALA A 71 4.91 -14.39 -5.41
CA ALA A 71 4.24 -15.38 -6.25
C ALA A 71 2.98 -14.79 -6.91
N GLU A 72 2.16 -14.11 -6.10
CA GLU A 72 0.91 -13.52 -6.57
C GLU A 72 0.53 -12.29 -5.72
N SER A 73 -0.08 -11.29 -6.37
CA SER A 73 -0.63 -10.10 -5.72
C SER A 73 -1.90 -9.65 -6.42
N SER A 74 -2.88 -9.18 -5.64
CA SER A 74 -3.95 -8.34 -6.16
C SER A 74 -3.48 -6.89 -6.26
N ASP A 75 -4.29 -6.00 -6.84
CA ASP A 75 -4.02 -4.56 -6.98
C ASP A 75 -4.21 -3.76 -5.68
N LYS A 76 -4.46 -4.44 -4.57
CA LYS A 76 -4.68 -3.89 -3.22
C LYS A 76 -4.27 -4.90 -2.15
N GLY A 77 -4.29 -4.48 -0.88
CA GLY A 77 -3.97 -5.34 0.26
C GLY A 77 -2.50 -5.34 0.64
N GLY A 78 -2.13 -6.27 1.54
CA GLY A 78 -0.83 -6.29 2.20
C GLY A 78 0.35 -6.53 1.27
N THR A 79 0.23 -7.49 0.35
CA THR A 79 1.29 -7.81 -0.62
C THR A 79 1.53 -6.61 -1.55
N TRP A 80 0.47 -6.06 -2.14
CA TRP A 80 0.56 -4.90 -3.02
C TRP A 80 1.23 -3.71 -2.33
N SER A 81 0.70 -3.30 -1.17
CA SER A 81 1.22 -2.14 -0.43
C SER A 81 2.67 -2.33 -0.01
N GLY A 82 3.02 -3.55 0.43
CA GLY A 82 4.37 -3.88 0.84
C GLY A 82 5.36 -3.85 -0.33
N VAL A 83 4.99 -4.40 -1.49
CA VAL A 83 5.84 -4.37 -2.70
C VAL A 83 6.04 -2.95 -3.19
N VAL A 84 4.98 -2.14 -3.27
CA VAL A 84 5.08 -0.74 -3.70
C VAL A 84 5.96 0.07 -2.75
N ASP A 85 5.83 -0.11 -1.43
CA ASP A 85 6.71 0.55 -0.46
C ASP A 85 8.16 0.04 -0.57
N GLY A 86 8.34 -1.26 -0.76
CA GLY A 86 9.66 -1.87 -0.97
C GLY A 86 10.37 -1.33 -2.21
N LEU A 87 9.68 -1.20 -3.34
CA LEU A 87 10.23 -0.61 -4.57
C LEU A 87 10.65 0.85 -4.35
N ARG A 88 9.83 1.65 -3.62
CA ARG A 88 10.21 3.02 -3.25
C ARG A 88 11.47 3.10 -2.39
N LYS A 89 11.75 2.06 -1.61
CA LYS A 89 12.94 1.92 -0.77
C LYS A 89 14.10 1.22 -1.48
N ASN A 90 14.04 1.10 -2.80
CA ASN A 90 15.04 0.42 -3.64
C ASN A 90 15.33 -1.04 -3.21
N ARG A 91 14.32 -1.75 -2.70
CA ARG A 91 14.47 -3.17 -2.37
C ARG A 91 14.44 -4.01 -3.65
N LYS A 92 15.23 -5.07 -3.69
CA LYS A 92 15.26 -6.01 -4.80
C LYS A 92 14.06 -6.94 -4.69
N ILE A 93 13.11 -6.79 -5.60
CA ILE A 93 11.82 -7.50 -5.57
C ILE A 93 11.63 -8.24 -6.88
N TYR A 94 11.43 -9.53 -6.77
CA TYR A 94 11.08 -10.42 -7.86
C TYR A 94 9.59 -10.71 -7.84
N VAL A 95 8.97 -10.64 -9.00
CA VAL A 95 7.54 -10.92 -9.17
C VAL A 95 7.39 -11.97 -10.25
N ARG A 96 6.70 -13.04 -9.92
CA ARG A 96 6.40 -14.11 -10.87
C ARG A 96 5.57 -13.55 -12.04
N LYS A 97 6.04 -13.82 -13.27
CA LYS A 97 5.26 -13.55 -14.47
C LYS A 97 3.94 -14.33 -14.39
N PRO A 98 2.76 -13.67 -14.53
CA PRO A 98 1.50 -14.39 -14.54
C PRO A 98 1.30 -15.16 -15.86
N GLU A 99 0.56 -16.24 -15.81
CA GLU A 99 0.05 -16.91 -17.00
C GLU A 99 -1.11 -16.14 -17.62
N SER A 100 -1.41 -16.39 -18.89
CA SER A 100 -2.47 -15.65 -19.62
C SER A 100 -3.87 -15.84 -19.03
N SER A 101 -4.10 -16.93 -18.31
CA SER A 101 -5.36 -17.26 -17.62
C SER A 101 -5.49 -16.64 -16.23
N GLU A 102 -4.41 -16.11 -15.65
CA GLU A 102 -4.40 -15.60 -14.28
C GLU A 102 -4.88 -14.14 -14.23
N ASN A 103 -5.81 -13.87 -13.33
CA ASN A 103 -6.31 -12.53 -13.07
C ASN A 103 -5.68 -11.99 -11.76
N ASN A 104 -4.43 -11.53 -11.85
CA ASN A 104 -3.70 -10.91 -10.74
C ASN A 104 -3.01 -9.62 -11.17
N ALA A 105 -2.42 -8.92 -10.22
CA ALA A 105 -1.76 -7.63 -10.45
C ALA A 105 -0.23 -7.73 -10.64
N ASN A 106 0.32 -8.91 -10.86
CA ASN A 106 1.75 -9.12 -10.97
C ASN A 106 2.36 -8.28 -12.11
N ASN A 107 1.69 -8.21 -13.27
CA ASN A 107 2.15 -7.37 -14.38
C ASN A 107 2.24 -5.88 -14.02
N LEU A 108 1.32 -5.38 -13.17
CA LEU A 108 1.37 -3.99 -12.69
C LEU A 108 2.56 -3.76 -11.76
N LEU A 109 2.92 -4.73 -10.93
CA LEU A 109 4.10 -4.65 -10.06
C LEU A 109 5.40 -4.69 -10.87
N ILE A 110 5.47 -5.51 -11.93
CA ILE A 110 6.61 -5.57 -12.84
C ILE A 110 6.79 -4.23 -13.55
N GLN A 111 5.71 -3.61 -14.01
CA GLN A 111 5.77 -2.27 -14.62
C GLN A 111 6.18 -1.18 -13.63
N LYS A 112 5.90 -1.34 -12.34
CA LYS A 112 6.37 -0.43 -11.29
C LYS A 112 7.86 -0.60 -10.94
N GLY A 113 8.55 -1.52 -11.59
CA GLY A 113 10.00 -1.72 -11.45
C GLY A 113 10.40 -3.01 -10.72
N ALA A 114 9.46 -3.91 -10.44
CA ALA A 114 9.83 -5.24 -9.94
C ALA A 114 10.45 -6.09 -11.07
N ILE A 115 11.35 -6.98 -10.71
CA ILE A 115 12.04 -7.89 -11.64
C ILE A 115 11.11 -9.06 -11.97
N ALA A 116 10.77 -9.22 -13.24
CA ALA A 116 9.99 -10.38 -13.67
C ALA A 116 10.80 -11.68 -13.54
N VAL A 117 10.17 -12.74 -13.04
CA VAL A 117 10.77 -14.08 -12.98
C VAL A 117 9.79 -15.13 -13.50
N ASP A 118 10.35 -16.25 -13.96
CA ASP A 118 9.58 -17.43 -14.31
C ASP A 118 9.13 -18.23 -13.06
N PHE A 119 8.50 -19.37 -13.28
CA PHE A 119 8.03 -20.25 -12.21
C PHE A 119 9.16 -20.85 -11.37
N ALA A 120 10.38 -20.95 -11.93
CA ALA A 120 11.58 -21.42 -11.23
C ALA A 120 12.33 -20.28 -10.52
N GLY A 121 11.85 -19.04 -10.61
CA GLY A 121 12.49 -17.87 -10.02
C GLY A 121 13.63 -17.28 -10.88
N LYS A 122 13.78 -17.71 -12.13
CA LYS A 122 14.81 -17.18 -13.04
C LYS A 122 14.39 -15.85 -13.61
N PRO A 123 15.22 -14.79 -13.54
CA PRO A 123 14.90 -13.48 -14.08
C PRO A 123 14.63 -13.49 -15.59
N LEU A 124 13.61 -12.78 -16.00
CA LEU A 124 13.18 -12.58 -17.38
C LEU A 124 13.49 -11.12 -17.78
N LEU A 125 14.75 -10.85 -18.16
CA LEU A 125 15.27 -9.49 -18.35
C LEU A 125 14.54 -8.70 -19.44
N ASP A 126 14.07 -9.37 -20.49
CA ASP A 126 13.39 -8.75 -21.64
C ASP A 126 11.86 -8.78 -21.52
N TYR A 127 11.33 -9.23 -20.40
CA TYR A 127 9.89 -9.33 -20.23
C TYR A 127 9.24 -7.96 -20.06
N LYS A 128 8.40 -7.60 -21.04
CA LYS A 128 7.53 -6.41 -20.98
C LYS A 128 6.09 -6.88 -20.90
N PRO A 129 5.41 -6.67 -19.77
CA PRO A 129 4.04 -7.10 -19.62
C PRO A 129 3.11 -6.37 -20.60
N LEU A 130 2.35 -7.14 -21.39
CA LEU A 130 1.23 -6.61 -22.15
C LEU A 130 0.07 -6.40 -21.18
N LEU A 131 -0.34 -5.16 -20.99
CA LEU A 131 -1.55 -4.86 -20.22
C LEU A 131 -2.76 -4.89 -21.11
N SER A 132 -3.87 -5.45 -20.60
CA SER A 132 -5.17 -5.22 -21.18
C SER A 132 -5.46 -3.71 -21.19
N THR A 133 -6.25 -3.24 -22.16
CA THR A 133 -6.64 -1.82 -22.29
C THR A 133 -7.19 -1.24 -20.99
N THR A 134 -7.90 -2.05 -20.20
CA THR A 134 -8.41 -1.70 -18.87
C THR A 134 -7.30 -1.37 -17.86
N ASN A 135 -6.18 -2.08 -17.93
CA ASN A 135 -5.03 -1.84 -17.04
C ASN A 135 -4.16 -0.67 -17.53
N GLN A 136 -4.11 -0.41 -18.84
CA GLN A 136 -3.44 0.78 -19.39
C GLN A 136 -4.14 2.07 -18.95
N LEU A 137 -5.48 2.09 -18.91
CA LEU A 137 -6.25 3.22 -18.39
C LEU A 137 -5.97 3.48 -16.90
N ARG A 138 -5.77 2.42 -16.08
CA ARG A 138 -5.39 2.55 -14.66
C ARG A 138 -3.96 3.05 -14.43
N LEU A 139 -3.04 2.83 -15.38
CA LEU A 139 -1.66 3.33 -15.29
C LEU A 139 -1.52 4.74 -15.87
N GLN A 140 -2.40 5.12 -16.78
CA GLN A 140 -2.49 6.48 -17.34
C GLN A 140 -3.31 7.43 -16.45
N GLU A 141 -4.00 6.92 -15.42
CA GLU A 141 -4.36 7.83 -14.36
C GLU A 141 -3.03 8.41 -13.83
N PRO A 142 -2.75 9.71 -14.08
CA PRO A 142 -1.69 10.37 -13.34
C PRO A 142 -1.98 10.02 -11.90
N ALA A 143 -0.97 9.76 -11.08
CA ALA A 143 -1.14 9.77 -9.64
C ALA A 143 -1.84 11.11 -9.38
N LEU A 144 -3.17 11.07 -9.36
CA LEU A 144 -3.99 12.22 -9.01
C LEU A 144 -3.42 12.58 -7.66
N ASN A 145 -2.63 13.64 -7.67
CA ASN A 145 -2.14 14.22 -6.46
C ASN A 145 -3.39 14.80 -5.81
N TYR A 146 -4.21 13.89 -5.22
CA TYR A 146 -5.46 14.26 -4.55
C TYR A 146 -5.21 15.41 -3.60
N GLU A 147 -3.99 15.52 -3.09
CA GLU A 147 -3.57 16.60 -2.21
C GLU A 147 -3.56 17.95 -2.93
N SER A 148 -2.92 18.03 -4.11
CA SER A 148 -2.95 19.29 -4.90
C SER A 148 -4.33 19.58 -5.44
N GLY A 149 -5.06 18.57 -5.91
CA GLY A 149 -6.44 18.73 -6.39
C GLY A 149 -7.40 19.21 -5.30
N ILE A 150 -7.24 18.73 -4.06
CA ILE A 150 -8.02 19.20 -2.91
C ILE A 150 -7.69 20.66 -2.60
N ILE A 151 -6.41 21.02 -2.54
CA ILE A 151 -5.99 22.40 -2.26
C ILE A 151 -6.46 23.34 -3.36
N GLU A 152 -6.36 22.93 -4.62
CA GLU A 152 -6.81 23.72 -5.76
C GLU A 152 -8.32 23.94 -5.76
N LEU A 153 -9.11 22.91 -5.45
CA LEU A 153 -10.55 23.05 -5.26
C LEU A 153 -10.86 24.04 -4.11
N LEU A 154 -10.13 23.97 -3.00
CA LEU A 154 -10.34 24.86 -1.86
C LEU A 154 -9.95 26.32 -2.13
N LYS A 155 -9.16 26.61 -3.16
CA LYS A 155 -8.90 27.96 -3.65
C LYS A 155 -10.12 28.57 -4.36
N THR A 156 -11.01 27.75 -4.90
CA THR A 156 -12.19 28.21 -5.64
C THR A 156 -13.39 28.51 -4.74
N GLY A 157 -13.38 28.08 -3.48
CA GLY A 157 -14.50 28.32 -2.56
C GLY A 157 -14.46 27.51 -1.26
N GLU A 158 -15.61 27.52 -0.57
CA GLU A 158 -15.81 26.82 0.69
C GLU A 158 -16.56 25.50 0.45
N PHE A 159 -15.98 24.39 0.88
CA PHE A 159 -16.57 23.07 0.68
C PHE A 159 -16.58 22.25 1.97
N ASN A 160 -17.61 21.43 2.17
CA ASN A 160 -17.62 20.41 3.20
C ASN A 160 -16.98 19.10 2.69
N VAL A 161 -16.71 18.17 3.61
CA VAL A 161 -16.01 16.91 3.28
C VAL A 161 -16.74 16.09 2.21
N LYS A 162 -18.08 16.05 2.25
CA LYS A 162 -18.88 15.28 1.28
C LYS A 162 -18.82 15.92 -0.11
N GLU A 163 -18.89 17.24 -0.17
CA GLU A 163 -18.77 18.01 -1.41
C GLU A 163 -17.39 17.81 -2.06
N ILE A 164 -16.32 17.81 -1.27
CA ILE A 164 -14.95 17.57 -1.78
C ILE A 164 -14.84 16.15 -2.35
N ILE A 165 -15.33 15.13 -1.61
CA ILE A 165 -15.32 13.74 -2.07
C ILE A 165 -16.08 13.60 -3.39
N ALA A 166 -17.28 14.18 -3.47
CA ALA A 166 -18.11 14.08 -4.65
C ALA A 166 -17.50 14.80 -5.87
N LYS A 167 -17.00 16.04 -5.69
CA LYS A 167 -16.42 16.84 -6.79
C LYS A 167 -15.14 16.25 -7.36
N LEU A 168 -14.29 15.70 -6.49
CA LEU A 168 -13.00 15.12 -6.90
C LEU A 168 -13.05 13.59 -7.04
N GLN A 169 -14.25 12.99 -6.91
CA GLN A 169 -14.46 11.53 -6.95
C GLN A 169 -13.46 10.75 -6.11
N LEU A 170 -13.18 11.29 -4.88
CA LEU A 170 -12.17 10.70 -4.01
C LEU A 170 -12.61 9.32 -3.50
N THR A 171 -11.72 8.37 -3.51
CA THR A 171 -11.89 7.07 -2.87
C THR A 171 -11.61 7.10 -1.36
N TRP A 172 -11.36 8.28 -0.80
CA TRP A 172 -11.05 8.46 0.62
C TRP A 172 -12.30 8.41 1.49
N SER A 173 -12.18 7.87 2.70
CA SER A 173 -13.23 7.99 3.72
C SER A 173 -13.31 9.43 4.22
N GLU A 174 -14.49 9.84 4.68
CA GLU A 174 -14.69 11.17 5.28
C GLU A 174 -13.72 11.44 6.43
N LYS A 175 -13.41 10.42 7.25
CA LYS A 175 -12.45 10.52 8.36
C LYS A 175 -11.06 10.84 7.84
N LYS A 176 -10.58 10.09 6.84
CA LYS A 176 -9.26 10.30 6.23
C LYS A 176 -9.12 11.71 5.65
N LEU A 177 -10.15 12.19 4.97
CA LEU A 177 -10.13 13.53 4.40
C LEU A 177 -10.15 14.62 5.48
N ARG A 178 -10.92 14.45 6.56
CA ARG A 178 -10.91 15.40 7.71
C ARG A 178 -9.54 15.47 8.36
N ASP A 179 -8.90 14.32 8.60
CA ASP A 179 -7.57 14.27 9.23
C ASP A 179 -6.52 14.93 8.31
N PHE A 180 -6.60 14.70 7.01
CA PHE A 180 -5.75 15.37 6.03
C PHE A 180 -5.94 16.91 6.07
N LEU A 181 -7.18 17.39 6.00
CA LEU A 181 -7.49 18.82 5.99
C LEU A 181 -7.06 19.55 7.27
N LYS A 182 -7.18 18.90 8.42
CA LYS A 182 -6.73 19.46 9.71
C LYS A 182 -5.21 19.61 9.80
N ASN A 183 -4.46 18.73 9.14
CA ASN A 183 -3.00 18.71 9.19
C ASN A 183 -2.33 19.59 8.12
N LYS A 184 -3.11 20.25 7.25
CA LYS A 184 -2.57 21.16 6.22
C LYS A 184 -2.59 22.60 6.70
N PRO A 185 -1.42 23.26 6.81
CA PRO A 185 -1.32 24.65 7.29
C PRO A 185 -2.00 25.66 6.34
N GLU A 186 -2.22 25.29 5.08
CA GLU A 186 -2.83 26.09 4.04
C GLU A 186 -4.37 26.09 4.10
N VAL A 187 -4.97 25.23 4.93
CA VAL A 187 -6.42 25.06 5.00
C VAL A 187 -6.98 25.76 6.23
N ILE A 188 -8.05 26.54 6.01
CA ILE A 188 -8.83 27.19 7.06
C ILE A 188 -10.11 26.39 7.29
N VAL A 189 -10.40 26.10 8.56
CA VAL A 189 -11.65 25.47 8.99
C VAL A 189 -12.67 26.56 9.30
N ILE A 190 -13.82 26.50 8.67
CA ILE A 190 -14.92 27.43 8.90
C ILE A 190 -15.96 26.74 9.76
N ASN A 191 -16.23 27.29 10.96
CA ASN A 191 -17.19 26.75 11.91
C ASN A 191 -18.65 27.02 11.49
N LYS A 192 -19.07 26.37 10.41
CA LYS A 192 -20.49 26.29 9.98
C LYS A 192 -20.97 24.84 10.20
N LYS A 193 -22.24 24.63 10.30
CA LYS A 193 -22.84 23.29 10.33
C LYS A 193 -23.45 22.98 8.95
N PRO A 194 -22.90 22.01 8.19
CA PRO A 194 -21.69 21.21 8.44
C PRO A 194 -20.38 22.02 8.33
N LEU A 195 -19.28 21.52 8.96
CA LEU A 195 -17.95 22.11 8.89
C LEU A 195 -17.51 22.27 7.44
N ARG A 196 -17.00 23.48 7.10
CA ARG A 196 -16.49 23.81 5.78
C ARG A 196 -15.00 24.14 5.83
N TYR A 197 -14.34 23.98 4.73
CA TYR A 197 -12.90 24.16 4.56
C TYR A 197 -12.65 25.05 3.35
N LYS A 198 -11.63 25.92 3.43
CA LYS A 198 -11.13 26.72 2.30
C LYS A 198 -9.61 26.85 2.35
N SER A 199 -8.98 27.24 1.25
CA SER A 199 -7.56 27.60 1.24
C SER A 199 -7.35 29.02 1.81
N LYS A 200 -6.16 29.26 2.38
CA LYS A 200 -5.70 30.60 2.81
C LYS A 200 -5.44 31.52 1.60
N ASP A 201 -4.93 30.95 0.51
CA ASP A 201 -4.69 31.67 -0.74
C ASP A 201 -5.96 31.66 -1.60
N ILE A 202 -6.79 32.69 -1.46
CA ILE A 202 -7.84 32.98 -2.42
C ILE A 202 -7.20 33.89 -3.47
N SER A 203 -6.94 33.35 -4.67
CA SER A 203 -6.76 34.20 -5.84
C SER A 203 -8.10 34.93 -6.07
N ILE A 204 -8.13 36.21 -5.73
CA ILE A 204 -9.22 37.10 -6.09
C ILE A 204 -9.20 37.16 -7.62
N VAL A 205 -10.13 36.48 -8.27
CA VAL A 205 -10.45 36.76 -9.67
C VAL A 205 -11.07 38.13 -9.64
N GLN A 206 -10.27 39.18 -9.89
CA GLN A 206 -10.75 40.49 -10.21
C GLN A 206 -11.62 40.38 -11.46
N LYS A 207 -12.94 40.43 -11.29
CA LYS A 207 -13.81 40.81 -12.37
C LYS A 207 -13.36 42.19 -12.80
N SER A 208 -12.85 42.30 -14.02
CA SER A 208 -12.54 43.58 -14.64
C SER A 208 -13.84 44.45 -14.68
N LEU A 209 -13.72 45.59 -14.10
CA LEU A 209 -14.79 46.61 -13.98
C LEU A 209 -14.80 47.53 -15.20
N PHE A 210 -14.57 46.95 -16.39
CA PHE A 210 -14.65 47.71 -17.67
C PHE A 210 -15.16 46.77 -18.75
N ASP A 211 -16.48 46.60 -18.82
CA ASP A 211 -17.22 46.40 -20.05
C ASP A 211 -18.49 47.21 -19.92
N GLU A 212 -18.46 48.39 -20.56
CA GLU A 212 -19.63 49.16 -20.98
C GLU A 212 -20.32 48.47 -22.14
#